data_38bcae53f9bed943889dd39e197a15be
#
_entry.id   38bcae53f9bed943889dd39e197a15be
#
_cell.length_a   1.000
_cell.length_b   1.000
_cell.length_c   1.000
_cell.angle_alpha   90.00
_cell.angle_beta   90.00
_cell.angle_gamma   90.00
#
_symmetry.space_group_name_H-M   'P 1'
#
loop_
_entity.id
_entity.type
_entity.pdbx_description
1 polymer ?
#
loop_
_entity_poly.entity_id
_entity_poly.type
_entity_poly.pdbx_seq_one_letter_code
_entity_poly.pdbx_strand_id
1 'polypeptide(L)'
;MANIVPRSFGVSLLSAQHDFATSGHTFKLALYTTNPYDAASTVFVSTGEVSTVGTNYIAGGNALTSQAVATGAGSGTGALVSTVDFANTVWGAATTGAATFGA
;
A
#
# COMPACT_ATOMS: atom_id res chain seq x y z
N MET A 1 -5.94 -11.84 9.57
CA MET A 1 -6.03 -11.43 8.15
C MET A 1 -4.76 -11.86 7.45
N ALA A 2 -4.87 -12.54 6.33
CA ALA A 2 -3.72 -13.02 5.58
C ALA A 2 -3.08 -11.88 4.75
N ASN A 3 -1.76 -11.89 4.65
CA ASN A 3 -1.05 -11.01 3.73
C ASN A 3 -1.10 -11.62 2.33
N ILE A 4 -1.55 -10.85 1.37
CA ILE A 4 -1.73 -11.33 0.00
C ILE A 4 -1.10 -10.34 -0.98
N VAL A 5 -0.36 -10.89 -1.95
CA VAL A 5 0.05 -10.16 -3.14
C VAL A 5 -0.72 -10.75 -4.32
N PRO A 6 -1.65 -10.01 -4.93
CA PRO A 6 -2.39 -10.52 -6.08
C PRO A 6 -1.47 -10.88 -7.25
N ARG A 7 -1.80 -11.94 -7.98
CA ARG A 7 -1.01 -12.38 -9.13
C ARG A 7 -0.92 -11.32 -10.23
N SER A 8 -1.98 -10.52 -10.39
CA SER A 8 -2.01 -9.42 -11.33
C SER A 8 -0.92 -8.38 -11.07
N PHE A 9 -0.56 -8.14 -9.80
CA PHE A 9 0.53 -7.23 -9.46
C PHE A 9 1.87 -7.68 -10.05
N GLY A 10 2.21 -8.97 -9.92
CA GLY A 10 3.44 -9.51 -10.50
C GLY A 10 3.48 -9.40 -12.02
N VAL A 11 2.37 -9.73 -12.70
CA VAL A 11 2.24 -9.59 -14.15
C VAL A 11 2.40 -8.13 -14.58
N SER A 12 1.71 -7.22 -13.90
CA SER A 12 1.79 -5.79 -14.20
C SER A 12 3.18 -5.23 -13.96
N LEU A 13 3.88 -5.70 -12.93
CA LEU A 13 5.25 -5.29 -12.63
C LEU A 13 6.22 -5.74 -13.74
N LEU A 14 6.12 -6.99 -14.18
CA LEU A 14 6.94 -7.52 -15.27
C LEU A 14 6.62 -6.87 -16.61
N SER A 15 5.41 -6.37 -16.80
CA SER A 15 4.97 -5.66 -18.01
C SER A 15 5.24 -4.15 -17.95
N ALA A 16 6.00 -3.68 -16.96
CA ALA A 16 6.33 -2.27 -16.74
C ALA A 16 5.10 -1.37 -16.59
N GLN A 17 4.00 -1.90 -16.02
CA GLN A 17 2.79 -1.14 -15.74
C GLN A 17 2.84 -0.39 -14.41
N HIS A 18 3.82 -0.69 -13.56
CA HIS A 18 4.06 0.03 -12.32
C HIS A 18 5.46 0.62 -12.34
N ASP A 19 5.55 1.93 -12.23
CA ASP A 19 6.81 2.66 -12.18
C ASP A 19 7.03 3.20 -10.77
N PHE A 20 7.95 2.58 -10.02
CA PHE A 20 8.31 2.98 -8.66
C PHE A 20 9.45 3.99 -8.61
N ALA A 21 9.97 4.44 -9.74
CA ALA A 21 11.01 5.48 -9.76
C ALA A 21 10.49 6.77 -9.11
N THR A 22 11.41 7.64 -8.69
CA THR A 22 11.10 8.87 -7.95
C THR A 22 10.07 9.77 -8.64
N SER A 23 10.08 9.82 -9.96
CA SER A 23 9.10 10.58 -10.77
C SER A 23 8.12 9.69 -11.50
N GLY A 24 7.97 8.45 -11.05
CA GLY A 24 7.06 7.48 -11.65
C GLY A 24 5.60 7.66 -11.24
N HIS A 25 4.90 6.56 -11.15
CA HIS A 25 3.48 6.56 -10.81
C HIS A 25 3.24 6.99 -9.35
N THR A 26 2.09 7.55 -9.08
CA THR A 26 1.63 7.84 -7.72
C THR A 26 0.96 6.60 -7.14
N PHE A 27 1.44 6.15 -5.99
CA PHE A 27 0.86 5.04 -5.25
C PHE A 27 0.11 5.56 -4.04
N LYS A 28 -0.88 4.81 -3.57
CA LYS A 28 -1.68 5.16 -2.39
C LYS A 28 -1.69 4.00 -1.41
N LEU A 29 -1.71 4.33 -0.12
CA LEU A 29 -1.90 3.37 0.96
C LEU A 29 -3.32 3.49 1.48
N ALA A 30 -4.13 2.46 1.30
CA ALA A 30 -5.49 2.38 1.81
C ALA A 30 -5.55 1.45 3.01
N LEU A 31 -6.41 1.76 3.97
CA LEU A 31 -6.60 1.00 5.20
C LEU A 31 -7.97 0.31 5.19
N TYR A 32 -8.01 -0.92 5.67
CA TYR A 32 -9.23 -1.74 5.70
C TYR A 32 -9.49 -2.29 7.09
N THR A 33 -10.76 -2.38 7.45
CA THR A 33 -11.19 -3.10 8.65
C THR A 33 -11.24 -4.60 8.41
N THR A 34 -11.53 -5.01 7.17
CA THR A 34 -11.51 -6.41 6.71
C THR A 34 -10.86 -6.47 5.34
N ASN A 35 -10.08 -7.51 5.09
CA ASN A 35 -9.38 -7.67 3.81
C ASN A 35 -10.34 -8.19 2.72
N PRO A 36 -10.67 -7.39 1.69
CA PRO A 36 -11.51 -7.82 0.58
C PRO A 36 -10.74 -8.49 -0.56
N TYR A 37 -9.43 -8.64 -0.42
CA TYR A 37 -8.55 -9.07 -1.51
C TYR A 37 -8.15 -10.53 -1.39
N ASP A 38 -7.90 -11.15 -2.54
CA ASP A 38 -7.33 -12.49 -2.67
C ASP A 38 -6.29 -12.53 -3.79
N ALA A 39 -5.75 -13.71 -4.08
CA ALA A 39 -4.73 -13.90 -5.11
C ALA A 39 -5.23 -13.59 -6.54
N ALA A 40 -6.53 -13.54 -6.76
CA ALA A 40 -7.14 -13.26 -8.06
C ALA A 40 -7.59 -11.80 -8.20
N SER A 41 -7.42 -10.98 -7.19
CA SER A 41 -7.82 -9.58 -7.21
C SER A 41 -7.06 -8.79 -8.27
N THR A 42 -7.76 -7.94 -9.01
CA THR A 42 -7.20 -7.16 -10.11
C THR A 42 -7.47 -5.67 -10.01
N VAL A 43 -8.41 -5.26 -9.15
CA VAL A 43 -8.85 -3.85 -9.05
C VAL A 43 -8.98 -3.43 -7.60
N PHE A 44 -8.97 -2.13 -7.38
CA PHE A 44 -9.26 -1.54 -6.08
C PHE A 44 -10.72 -1.80 -5.68
N VAL A 45 -10.93 -2.16 -4.41
CA VAL A 45 -12.24 -2.40 -3.83
C VAL A 45 -12.40 -1.53 -2.60
N SER A 46 -13.47 -0.77 -2.52
CA SER A 46 -13.75 0.12 -1.37
C SER A 46 -14.49 -0.60 -0.23
N THR A 47 -14.99 -1.82 -0.46
CA THR A 47 -15.69 -2.60 0.57
C THR A 47 -14.76 -2.93 1.73
N GLY A 48 -15.17 -2.59 2.96
CA GLY A 48 -14.37 -2.82 4.16
C GLY A 48 -13.29 -1.78 4.41
N GLU A 49 -13.20 -0.74 3.60
CA GLU A 49 -12.29 0.37 3.82
C GLU A 49 -12.65 1.10 5.13
N VAL A 50 -11.65 1.68 5.79
CA VAL A 50 -11.85 2.45 7.03
C VAL A 50 -12.82 3.60 6.78
N SER A 51 -13.73 3.84 7.74
CA SER A 51 -14.72 4.91 7.63
C SER A 51 -14.06 6.28 7.55
N THR A 52 -14.59 7.13 6.67
CA THR A 52 -14.21 8.54 6.57
C THR A 52 -15.02 9.43 7.51
N VAL A 53 -16.07 8.89 8.14
CA VAL A 53 -16.96 9.65 9.02
C VAL A 53 -16.31 9.86 10.37
N GLY A 54 -16.10 11.11 10.76
CA GLY A 54 -15.48 11.48 12.03
C GLY A 54 -14.00 11.11 12.15
N THR A 55 -13.33 10.78 11.05
CA THR A 55 -11.93 10.41 11.02
C THR A 55 -11.17 11.29 10.04
N ASN A 56 -9.84 11.25 10.09
CA ASN A 56 -8.99 11.90 9.10
C ASN A 56 -8.60 10.97 7.95
N TYR A 57 -9.23 9.81 7.86
CA TYR A 57 -9.02 8.90 6.73
C TYR A 57 -9.74 9.41 5.49
N ILE A 58 -9.08 9.30 4.35
CA ILE A 58 -9.60 9.72 3.05
C ILE A 58 -9.89 8.45 2.23
N ALA A 59 -11.07 8.38 1.63
CA ALA A 59 -11.45 7.26 0.76
C ALA A 59 -10.41 7.06 -0.36
N GLY A 60 -10.00 5.82 -0.56
CA GLY A 60 -8.92 5.48 -1.49
C GLY A 60 -7.52 5.61 -0.92
N GLY A 61 -7.39 6.09 0.32
CA GLY A 61 -6.11 6.20 1.03
C GLY A 61 -5.30 7.44 0.72
N ASN A 62 -4.17 7.58 1.41
CA ASN A 62 -3.23 8.67 1.22
C ASN A 62 -2.21 8.34 0.14
N ALA A 63 -1.83 9.34 -0.63
CA ALA A 63 -0.74 9.21 -1.57
C ALA A 63 0.59 8.97 -0.82
N LEU A 64 1.35 8.00 -1.30
CA LEU A 64 2.71 7.76 -0.83
C LEU A 64 3.65 8.75 -1.51
N THR A 65 4.59 9.29 -0.75
CA THR A 65 5.52 10.32 -1.21
C THR A 65 6.96 9.89 -1.02
N SER A 66 7.88 10.64 -1.65
CA SER A 66 9.32 10.39 -1.53
C SER A 66 9.71 8.96 -1.88
N GLN A 67 9.09 8.40 -2.90
CA GLN A 67 9.41 7.04 -3.34
C GLN A 67 10.83 6.95 -3.86
N ALA A 68 11.53 5.91 -3.48
CA ALA A 68 12.91 5.65 -3.88
C ALA A 68 13.12 4.15 -4.08
N VAL A 69 13.74 3.80 -5.19
CA VAL A 69 14.14 2.43 -5.51
C VAL A 69 15.62 2.28 -5.20
N ALA A 70 15.99 1.24 -4.48
CA ALA A 70 17.38 0.97 -4.13
C ALA A 70 17.66 -0.52 -4.02
N THR A 71 18.93 -0.86 -4.05
CA THR A 71 19.40 -2.19 -3.66
C THR A 71 19.72 -2.17 -2.18
N GLY A 72 19.06 -3.04 -1.42
CA GLY A 72 19.31 -3.21 0.00
C GLY A 72 20.02 -4.50 0.31
N ALA A 73 20.57 -4.61 1.52
CA ALA A 73 21.08 -5.87 2.03
C ALA A 73 19.92 -6.75 2.49
N GLY A 74 19.86 -7.99 1.98
CA GLY A 74 18.90 -8.97 2.46
C GLY A 74 19.37 -9.68 3.72
N SER A 75 18.57 -10.61 4.21
CA SER A 75 18.99 -11.52 5.28
C SER A 75 19.86 -12.63 4.72
N GLY A 76 20.95 -12.95 5.42
CA GLY A 76 21.84 -14.04 5.07
C GLY A 76 23.03 -13.61 4.21
N THR A 77 23.99 -14.52 4.08
CA THR A 77 25.25 -14.27 3.37
C THR A 77 25.00 -14.08 1.88
N GLY A 78 25.41 -12.95 1.34
CA GLY A 78 25.30 -12.64 -0.08
C GLY A 78 23.88 -12.33 -0.55
N ALA A 79 22.90 -12.25 0.35
CA ALA A 79 21.54 -11.93 -0.02
C ALA A 79 21.42 -10.42 -0.29
N LEU A 80 20.99 -10.08 -1.51
CA LEU A 80 20.69 -8.73 -1.90
C LEU A 80 19.21 -8.65 -2.31
N VAL A 81 18.56 -7.55 -1.97
CA VAL A 81 17.18 -7.29 -2.33
C VAL A 81 17.05 -5.97 -3.04
N SER A 82 16.12 -5.90 -3.96
CA SER A 82 15.68 -4.62 -4.52
C SER A 82 14.52 -4.11 -3.68
N THR A 83 14.60 -2.87 -3.28
CA THR A 83 13.61 -2.26 -2.39
C THR A 83 13.00 -1.02 -3.01
N VAL A 84 11.75 -0.76 -2.68
CA VAL A 84 11.13 0.54 -2.84
C VAL A 84 10.72 1.04 -1.46
N ASP A 85 11.06 2.28 -1.16
CA ASP A 85 10.74 2.91 0.11
C ASP A 85 9.96 4.21 -0.13
N PHE A 86 9.14 4.57 0.83
CA PHE A 86 8.33 5.79 0.81
C PHE A 86 8.48 6.50 2.13
N ALA A 87 8.24 7.81 2.14
CA ALA A 87 8.11 8.54 3.39
C ALA A 87 6.95 7.96 4.21
N ASN A 88 7.04 8.04 5.53
CA ASN A 88 5.99 7.58 6.42
C ASN A 88 4.66 8.26 6.10
N THR A 89 3.62 7.47 5.91
CA THR A 89 2.28 7.98 5.67
C THR A 89 1.62 8.29 7.01
N VAL A 90 1.08 9.50 7.15
CA VAL A 90 0.47 9.97 8.39
C VAL A 90 -0.96 10.40 8.12
N TRP A 91 -1.89 9.94 8.95
CA TRP A 91 -3.23 10.49 9.08
C TRP A 91 -3.28 11.28 10.38
N GLY A 92 -3.83 12.49 10.33
CA GLY A 92 -4.00 13.30 11.53
C GLY A 92 -4.89 12.61 12.57
N ALA A 93 -4.95 13.16 13.78
CA ALA A 93 -5.82 12.64 14.82
C ALA A 93 -7.29 12.71 14.37
N ALA A 94 -8.07 11.70 14.70
CA ALA A 94 -9.50 11.67 14.40
C ALA A 94 -10.22 12.81 15.14
N THR A 95 -11.16 13.46 14.47
CA THR A 95 -11.95 14.56 15.05
C THR A 95 -13.07 14.05 15.94
N THR A 96 -13.65 12.90 15.61
CA THR A 96 -14.67 12.20 16.38
C THR A 96 -14.41 10.70 16.28
N GLY A 97 -14.22 10.06 17.39
CA GLY A 97 -13.91 8.63 17.41
C GLY A 97 -12.57 8.30 16.75
N ALA A 98 -12.15 7.09 16.92
CA ALA A 98 -10.93 6.58 16.31
C ALA A 98 -11.25 5.76 15.06
N ALA A 99 -10.40 5.88 14.04
CA ALA A 99 -10.46 4.96 12.92
C ALA A 99 -10.00 3.57 13.39
N THR A 100 -10.73 2.54 12.97
CA THR A 100 -10.39 1.14 13.28
C THR A 100 -10.07 0.41 11.99
N PHE A 101 -9.00 -0.36 12.00
CA PHE A 101 -8.61 -1.18 10.86
C PHE A 101 -8.22 -2.58 11.31
N GLY A 102 -8.34 -3.53 10.41
CA GLY A 102 -7.98 -4.92 10.68
C GLY A 102 -6.46 -5.13 10.73
N ALA A 103 -6.07 -6.00 11.58
CA ALA A 103 -4.66 -6.41 11.70
C ALA A 103 -4.34 -7.61 10.80
#